data_85285d49289813521f0db795e985b41d
#
_entry.id   85285d49289813521f0db795e985b41d
#
_cell.length_a   1.000
_cell.length_b   1.000
_cell.length_c   1.000
_cell.angle_alpha   90.00
_cell.angle_beta   90.00
_cell.angle_gamma   90.00
#
_symmetry.space_group_name_H-M   'P 1'
#
loop_
_entity.id
_entity.type
_entity.pdbx_description
1 polymer ?
#
loop_
_entity_poly.entity_id
_entity_poly.type
_entity_poly.pdbx_seq_one_letter_code
_entity_poly.pdbx_strand_id
1 'polypeptide(L)'
;MKNNRITAIISLLLLTTSCVQKTYRKTVVFILQTNPIQSIEKVGIRGNDKPLNWDADLSMKTVVKDSLYKATVTFITGYKFTEVKFVVNDRIELQDKNNRKINFTATDTTIYNAKFDSTNP
;
A
#
# COMPACT_ATOMS: atom_id res chain seq x y z
N MET A 1 -46.81 -10.89 -29.15
CA MET A 1 -46.79 -10.13 -27.87
C MET A 1 -46.03 -10.80 -26.74
N LYS A 2 -45.94 -12.12 -26.70
CA LYS A 2 -45.18 -12.82 -25.66
C LYS A 2 -43.65 -12.69 -25.77
N ASN A 3 -43.11 -12.40 -26.99
CA ASN A 3 -41.69 -12.35 -27.26
C ASN A 3 -40.98 -11.06 -26.80
N ASN A 4 -41.73 -9.96 -26.60
CA ASN A 4 -41.15 -8.67 -26.21
C ASN A 4 -40.74 -8.64 -24.73
N ARG A 5 -41.37 -9.42 -23.86
CA ARG A 5 -41.00 -9.47 -22.43
C ARG A 5 -39.74 -10.27 -22.19
N ILE A 6 -39.53 -11.35 -22.95
CA ILE A 6 -38.35 -12.19 -22.84
C ILE A 6 -37.11 -11.45 -23.39
N THR A 7 -37.26 -10.68 -24.46
CA THR A 7 -36.18 -9.89 -25.06
C THR A 7 -35.71 -8.78 -24.14
N ALA A 8 -36.64 -8.13 -23.39
CA ALA A 8 -36.29 -7.08 -22.43
C ALA A 8 -35.51 -7.63 -21.22
N ILE A 9 -35.81 -8.83 -20.75
CA ILE A 9 -35.12 -9.50 -19.62
C ILE A 9 -33.70 -9.89 -20.02
N ILE A 10 -33.50 -10.40 -21.24
CA ILE A 10 -32.16 -10.77 -21.74
C ILE A 10 -31.29 -9.54 -21.93
N SER A 11 -31.85 -8.41 -22.40
CA SER A 11 -31.13 -7.16 -22.56
C SER A 11 -30.66 -6.57 -21.21
N LEU A 12 -31.46 -6.73 -20.15
CA LEU A 12 -31.11 -6.26 -18.80
C LEU A 12 -29.96 -7.07 -18.19
N LEU A 13 -29.93 -8.38 -18.43
CA LEU A 13 -28.87 -9.27 -17.96
C LEU A 13 -27.50 -8.97 -18.58
N LEU A 14 -27.44 -8.49 -19.83
CA LEU A 14 -26.21 -8.13 -20.53
C LEU A 14 -25.57 -6.84 -19.98
N LEU A 15 -26.36 -5.95 -19.36
CA LEU A 15 -25.87 -4.69 -18.77
C LEU A 15 -25.14 -4.90 -17.45
N THR A 16 -25.30 -6.05 -16.76
CA THR A 16 -24.68 -6.33 -15.48
C THR A 16 -23.26 -6.90 -15.59
N THR A 17 -22.80 -7.26 -16.77
CA THR A 17 -21.50 -7.89 -17.00
C THR A 17 -20.37 -6.89 -17.34
N SER A 18 -20.65 -5.57 -17.41
CA SER A 18 -19.71 -4.57 -17.91
C SER A 18 -18.88 -3.86 -16.83
N CYS A 19 -18.97 -4.26 -15.53
CA CYS A 19 -18.34 -3.54 -14.41
C CYS A 19 -17.21 -4.32 -13.73
N VAL A 20 -16.38 -5.05 -14.47
CA VAL A 20 -15.22 -5.74 -13.89
C VAL A 20 -14.02 -4.77 -13.92
N GLN A 21 -13.59 -4.31 -12.75
CA GLN A 21 -12.36 -3.54 -12.61
C GLN A 21 -11.14 -4.45 -12.76
N LYS A 22 -10.17 -3.99 -13.56
CA LYS A 22 -8.89 -4.67 -13.65
C LYS A 22 -8.06 -4.36 -12.40
N THR A 23 -7.52 -5.41 -11.79
CA THR A 23 -6.54 -5.28 -10.73
C THR A 23 -5.19 -5.81 -11.19
N TYR A 24 -4.14 -5.28 -10.59
CA TYR A 24 -2.76 -5.65 -10.86
C TYR A 24 -2.07 -6.02 -9.56
N ARG A 25 -1.09 -6.90 -9.67
CA ARG A 25 -0.20 -7.21 -8.56
C ARG A 25 0.97 -6.25 -8.61
N LYS A 26 1.11 -5.41 -7.56
CA LYS A 26 2.18 -4.44 -7.42
C LYS A 26 2.97 -4.71 -6.15
N THR A 27 4.26 -4.98 -6.30
CA THR A 27 5.15 -5.21 -5.17
C THR A 27 5.95 -3.96 -4.90
N VAL A 28 6.02 -3.55 -3.64
CA VAL A 28 6.86 -2.44 -3.18
C VAL A 28 7.88 -2.96 -2.20
N VAL A 29 9.14 -2.67 -2.46
CA VAL A 29 10.24 -2.89 -1.51
C VAL A 29 10.47 -1.59 -0.77
N PHE A 30 10.07 -1.56 0.49
CA PHE A 30 10.27 -0.41 1.38
C PHE A 30 11.63 -0.55 2.08
N ILE A 31 12.45 0.50 1.97
CA ILE A 31 13.74 0.60 2.65
C ILE A 31 13.70 1.84 3.50
N LEU A 32 13.83 1.67 4.82
CA LEU A 32 13.69 2.74 5.80
C LEU A 32 15.00 2.96 6.54
N GLN A 33 15.50 4.19 6.50
CA GLN A 33 16.58 4.65 7.34
C GLN A 33 16.01 5.26 8.61
N THR A 34 16.56 4.87 9.76
CA THR A 34 16.04 5.29 11.07
C THR A 34 17.05 6.09 11.90
N ASN A 35 18.31 6.12 11.50
CA ASN A 35 19.32 6.88 12.25
C ASN A 35 18.97 8.38 12.27
N PRO A 36 19.20 9.12 13.36
CA PRO A 36 20.03 8.74 14.52
C PRO A 36 19.30 8.04 15.67
N ILE A 37 18.08 7.53 15.48
CA ILE A 37 17.32 6.88 16.55
C ILE A 37 18.06 5.62 17.01
N GLN A 38 18.16 5.43 18.33
CA GLN A 38 18.82 4.28 18.95
C GLN A 38 17.83 3.45 19.77
N SER A 39 18.25 2.26 20.16
CA SER A 39 17.46 1.34 20.97
C SER A 39 16.11 0.98 20.34
N ILE A 40 16.13 0.75 19.04
CA ILE A 40 14.94 0.39 18.28
C ILE A 40 14.60 -1.09 18.56
N GLU A 41 13.39 -1.32 19.07
CA GLU A 41 12.89 -2.67 19.35
C GLU A 41 12.02 -3.18 18.21
N LYS A 42 11.24 -2.31 17.57
CA LYS A 42 10.35 -2.70 16.47
C LYS A 42 10.17 -1.58 15.46
N VAL A 43 10.07 -1.97 14.22
CA VAL A 43 9.79 -1.09 13.09
C VAL A 43 8.66 -1.69 12.27
N GLY A 44 7.69 -0.88 11.89
CA GLY A 44 6.54 -1.32 11.14
C GLY A 44 6.11 -0.32 10.08
N ILE A 45 5.15 -0.75 9.28
CA ILE A 45 4.53 0.06 8.23
C ILE A 45 3.02 -0.09 8.32
N ARG A 46 2.32 1.03 8.18
CA ARG A 46 0.85 1.11 8.10
C ARG A 46 0.44 1.79 6.80
N GLY A 47 -0.75 1.51 6.33
CA GLY A 47 -1.22 2.11 5.08
C GLY A 47 -2.66 1.80 4.73
N ASN A 48 -3.12 2.42 3.64
CA ASN A 48 -4.51 2.37 3.19
C ASN A 48 -4.92 1.01 2.63
N ASP A 49 -4.03 0.33 1.93
CA ASP A 49 -4.39 -0.82 1.11
C ASP A 49 -3.85 -2.11 1.70
N LYS A 50 -4.64 -3.19 1.61
CA LYS A 50 -4.22 -4.51 2.09
C LYS A 50 -2.95 -4.98 1.37
N PRO A 51 -2.02 -5.63 2.07
CA PRO A 51 -2.13 -6.20 3.43
C PRO A 51 -1.88 -5.19 4.57
N LEU A 52 -1.66 -3.91 4.26
CA LEU A 52 -1.51 -2.87 5.27
C LEU A 52 -2.86 -2.41 5.81
N ASN A 53 -2.86 -1.86 7.01
CA ASN A 53 -3.97 -1.12 7.59
C ASN A 53 -3.43 -0.06 8.55
N TRP A 54 -4.30 0.85 9.04
CA TRP A 54 -3.88 1.93 9.93
C TRP A 54 -3.88 1.55 11.41
N ASP A 55 -4.43 0.40 11.76
CA ASP A 55 -4.60 -0.02 13.15
C ASP A 55 -3.49 -0.93 13.67
N ALA A 56 -2.74 -1.56 12.79
CA ALA A 56 -1.69 -2.50 13.15
C ALA A 56 -0.47 -2.37 12.25
N ASP A 57 0.69 -2.65 12.82
CA ASP A 57 1.95 -2.62 12.09
C ASP A 57 2.16 -3.91 11.29
N LEU A 58 2.59 -3.77 10.04
CA LEU A 58 3.30 -4.84 9.35
C LEU A 58 4.77 -4.69 9.70
N SER A 59 5.36 -5.73 10.30
CA SER A 59 6.75 -5.67 10.78
C SER A 59 7.74 -5.56 9.63
N MET A 60 8.73 -4.69 9.79
CA MET A 60 9.88 -4.58 8.90
C MET A 60 11.06 -5.37 9.45
N LYS A 61 11.84 -5.95 8.55
CA LYS A 61 13.04 -6.72 8.91
C LYS A 61 14.22 -5.80 9.12
N THR A 62 15.00 -6.09 10.15
CA THR A 62 16.27 -5.39 10.42
C THR A 62 17.30 -5.80 9.37
N VAL A 63 17.88 -4.83 8.67
CA VAL A 63 19.05 -5.02 7.81
C VAL A 63 20.30 -4.60 8.56
N VAL A 64 20.29 -3.39 9.13
CA VAL A 64 21.33 -2.87 10.03
C VAL A 64 20.63 -2.33 11.26
N LYS A 65 20.94 -2.87 12.43
CA LYS A 65 20.29 -2.47 13.68
C LYS A 65 20.39 -0.97 13.90
N ASP A 66 19.27 -0.35 14.34
CA ASP A 66 19.13 1.07 14.60
C ASP A 66 19.40 1.98 13.37
N SER A 67 19.48 1.43 12.17
CA SER A 67 19.85 2.20 10.98
C SER A 67 19.02 1.89 9.75
N LEU A 68 18.83 0.60 9.40
CA LEU A 68 18.24 0.23 8.13
C LEU A 68 17.26 -0.95 8.29
N TYR A 69 16.06 -0.77 7.77
CA TYR A 69 14.98 -1.76 7.84
C TYR A 69 14.33 -1.93 6.46
N LYS A 70 13.81 -3.12 6.20
CA LYS A 70 13.24 -3.47 4.90
C LYS A 70 11.95 -4.25 5.05
N ALA A 71 10.97 -3.97 4.19
CA ALA A 71 9.78 -4.78 4.01
C ALA A 71 9.43 -4.88 2.54
N THR A 72 9.01 -6.07 2.11
CA THR A 72 8.48 -6.29 0.77
C THR A 72 6.98 -6.56 0.90
N VAL A 73 6.18 -5.71 0.27
CA VAL A 73 4.72 -5.76 0.36
C VAL A 73 4.14 -5.89 -1.04
N THR A 74 3.25 -6.85 -1.23
CA THR A 74 2.54 -7.03 -2.49
C THR A 74 1.10 -6.58 -2.34
N PHE A 75 0.69 -5.62 -3.18
CA PHE A 75 -0.66 -5.08 -3.26
C PHE A 75 -1.37 -5.66 -4.47
N ILE A 76 -2.64 -6.01 -4.31
CA ILE A 76 -3.53 -6.33 -5.43
C ILE A 76 -4.48 -5.15 -5.57
N THR A 77 -4.29 -4.33 -6.60
CA THR A 77 -4.94 -3.03 -6.68
C THR A 77 -5.21 -2.60 -8.12
N GLY A 78 -6.28 -1.84 -8.31
CA GLY A 78 -6.56 -1.12 -9.55
C GLY A 78 -6.04 0.32 -9.55
N TYR A 79 -5.47 0.78 -8.42
CA TYR A 79 -4.95 2.13 -8.28
C TYR A 79 -3.49 2.24 -8.73
N LYS A 80 -3.07 3.47 -9.04
CA LYS A 80 -1.71 3.79 -9.47
C LYS A 80 -0.78 4.14 -8.31
N PHE A 81 -1.33 4.28 -7.10
CA PHE A 81 -0.58 4.64 -5.90
C PHE A 81 -1.21 4.05 -4.65
N THR A 82 -0.46 4.03 -3.57
CA THR A 82 -0.94 3.77 -2.22
C THR A 82 -0.37 4.79 -1.25
N GLU A 83 -0.90 4.86 -0.04
CA GLU A 83 -0.42 5.77 1.00
C GLU A 83 -0.01 4.98 2.23
N VAL A 84 1.13 5.36 2.81
CA VAL A 84 1.72 4.68 3.97
C VAL A 84 2.31 5.67 4.97
N LYS A 85 2.55 5.19 6.18
CA LYS A 85 3.45 5.78 7.18
C LYS A 85 4.24 4.68 7.89
N PHE A 86 5.44 5.01 8.33
CA PHE A 86 6.27 4.12 9.10
C PHE A 86 6.08 4.34 10.61
N VAL A 87 6.38 3.30 11.38
CA VAL A 87 6.25 3.31 12.84
C VAL A 87 7.54 2.77 13.44
N VAL A 88 8.11 3.49 14.40
CA VAL A 88 9.30 3.07 15.15
C VAL A 88 8.96 3.10 16.63
N ASN A 89 9.12 1.96 17.32
CA ASN A 89 8.81 1.82 18.75
C ASN A 89 7.44 2.40 19.11
N ASP A 90 6.40 1.99 18.40
CA ASP A 90 5.01 2.44 18.54
C ASP A 90 4.74 3.91 18.21
N ARG A 91 5.74 4.65 17.76
CA ARG A 91 5.56 6.04 17.34
C ARG A 91 5.39 6.11 15.83
N ILE A 92 4.22 6.55 15.39
CA ILE A 92 3.96 6.79 13.97
C ILE A 92 4.65 8.09 13.52
N GLU A 93 5.24 8.06 12.34
CA GLU A 93 5.94 9.20 11.78
C GLU A 93 5.01 10.31 11.26
N LEU A 94 5.58 11.46 10.97
CA LEU A 94 4.94 12.56 10.23
C LEU A 94 3.57 12.93 10.84
N GLN A 95 3.53 13.08 12.17
CA GLN A 95 2.33 13.52 12.86
C GLN A 95 1.91 14.89 12.33
N ASP A 96 0.61 15.06 12.12
CA ASP A 96 0.00 16.26 11.55
C ASP A 96 0.49 16.62 10.13
N LYS A 97 1.10 15.67 9.43
CA LYS A 97 1.54 15.81 8.04
C LYS A 97 0.89 14.75 7.15
N ASN A 98 0.94 14.97 5.86
CA ASN A 98 0.39 14.05 4.87
C ASN A 98 1.06 12.68 4.94
N ASN A 99 0.31 11.65 4.56
CA ASN A 99 0.84 10.32 4.35
C ASN A 99 1.85 10.33 3.21
N ARG A 100 2.77 9.36 3.23
CA ARG A 100 3.65 9.13 2.07
C ARG A 100 2.85 8.55 0.94
N LYS A 101 2.96 9.15 -0.23
CA LYS A 101 2.34 8.66 -1.46
C LYS A 101 3.35 7.82 -2.22
N ILE A 102 3.02 6.55 -2.43
CA ILE A 102 3.86 5.60 -3.16
C ILE A 102 3.25 5.41 -4.54
N ASN A 103 3.87 5.97 -5.56
CA ASN A 103 3.46 5.76 -6.93
C ASN A 103 4.01 4.44 -7.44
N PHE A 104 3.15 3.55 -7.88
CA PHE A 104 3.57 2.30 -8.48
C PHE A 104 4.23 2.56 -9.83
N THR A 105 5.35 1.90 -10.09
CA THR A 105 6.00 1.97 -11.40
C THR A 105 5.20 1.18 -12.44
N ALA A 106 5.51 1.38 -13.72
CA ALA A 106 4.92 0.60 -14.80
C ALA A 106 5.30 -0.89 -14.72
N THR A 107 6.42 -1.22 -14.08
CA THR A 107 6.85 -2.59 -13.80
C THR A 107 6.14 -3.13 -12.55
N ASP A 108 6.27 -4.44 -12.31
CA ASP A 108 5.62 -5.10 -11.16
C ASP A 108 6.21 -4.69 -9.81
N THR A 109 7.45 -4.21 -9.78
CA THR A 109 8.17 -3.89 -8.54
C THR A 109 8.59 -2.43 -8.48
N THR A 110 8.28 -1.78 -7.36
CA THR A 110 8.70 -0.43 -7.02
C THR A 110 9.64 -0.48 -5.81
N ILE A 111 10.77 0.20 -5.87
CA ILE A 111 11.66 0.38 -4.71
C ILE A 111 11.41 1.76 -4.13
N TYR A 112 11.09 1.81 -2.84
CA TYR A 112 10.83 3.05 -2.13
C TYR A 112 11.79 3.22 -0.96
N ASN A 113 12.66 4.22 -1.06
CA ASN A 113 13.61 4.59 -0.02
C ASN A 113 13.07 5.76 0.79
N ALA A 114 13.12 5.66 2.10
CA ALA A 114 12.65 6.69 3.00
C ALA A 114 13.56 6.87 4.21
N LYS A 115 13.52 8.06 4.78
CA LYS A 115 14.10 8.35 6.09
C LYS A 115 12.96 8.63 7.06
N PHE A 116 12.99 7.97 8.23
CA PHE A 116 11.94 8.08 9.24
C PHE A 116 11.71 9.55 9.64
N ASP A 117 10.44 9.91 9.71
CA ASP A 117 9.98 11.25 10.13
C ASP A 117 10.46 12.40 9.22
N SER A 118 10.87 12.10 7.99
CA SER A 118 11.30 13.08 7.00
C SER A 118 10.37 13.04 5.79
N THR A 119 9.94 14.22 5.33
CA THR A 119 9.08 14.35 4.14
C THR A 119 9.84 14.14 2.83
N ASN A 120 11.17 14.22 2.87
CA ASN A 120 12.01 13.91 1.73
C ASN A 120 12.35 12.43 1.71
N PRO A 121 12.27 11.78 0.54
CA PRO A 121 12.71 10.41 0.40
C PRO A 121 14.20 10.27 0.63
#